data_bc5afa14fe0a2f7c4a90113c199c219f
#
_entry.id   bc5afa14fe0a2f7c4a90113c199c219f
#
_cell.length_a   1.000
_cell.length_b   1.000
_cell.length_c   1.000
_cell.angle_alpha   90.00
_cell.angle_beta   90.00
_cell.angle_gamma   90.00
#
_symmetry.space_group_name_H-M   'P 1'
#
loop_
_entity.id
_entity.type
_entity.pdbx_description
1 polymer ?
#
loop_
_entity_poly.entity_id
_entity_poly.type
_entity_poly.pdbx_seq_one_letter_code
_entity_poly.pdbx_strand_id
1 'polypeptide(L)'
;MSDMHITLKVWRQDGPEQKGRFEEYAAIAAPDMSFLEMLDVVNDGLEEGHKIPVSFDSDCREGICGMCGLVINGVPHGPGKGTTTCQLYMRSFADGDTITIEPFRATAFPVIRDLVVDRTAFDQIVQAGGYNSVNTGSAPDANAVLVSKDRAEE
;
A
#
# COMPACT_ATOMS: atom_id res chain seq x y z
N MET A 1 -14.98 -8.05 20.10
CA MET A 1 -13.50 -8.17 20.15
C MET A 1 -12.99 -6.85 20.69
N SER A 2 -11.97 -6.87 21.56
CA SER A 2 -11.38 -5.63 22.08
C SER A 2 -10.53 -4.95 21.01
N ASP A 3 -10.50 -3.62 21.02
CA ASP A 3 -9.62 -2.85 20.19
C ASP A 3 -8.15 -3.14 20.52
N MET A 4 -7.29 -3.00 19.53
CA MET A 4 -5.85 -3.22 19.61
C MET A 4 -5.15 -1.87 19.72
N HIS A 5 -4.15 -1.78 20.59
CA HIS A 5 -3.28 -0.62 20.72
C HIS A 5 -1.97 -0.89 19.98
N ILE A 6 -1.74 -0.14 18.92
CA ILE A 6 -0.60 -0.34 18.03
C ILE A 6 0.29 0.89 18.05
N THR A 7 1.60 0.69 18.02
CA THR A 7 2.56 1.76 17.75
C THR A 7 2.96 1.70 16.28
N LEU A 8 2.68 2.75 15.52
CA LEU A 8 3.10 2.86 14.13
C LEU A 8 4.41 3.63 14.06
N LYS A 9 5.40 3.08 13.37
CA LYS A 9 6.66 3.75 13.03
C LYS A 9 6.65 4.03 11.53
N VAL A 10 6.23 5.24 11.15
CA VAL A 10 5.93 5.62 9.78
C VAL A 10 7.06 6.45 9.17
N TRP A 11 7.47 6.11 7.96
CA TRP A 11 8.37 6.95 7.18
C TRP A 11 7.68 8.25 6.78
N ARG A 12 8.33 9.37 7.10
CA ARG A 12 7.90 10.72 6.74
C ARG A 12 8.96 11.40 5.90
N GLN A 13 8.54 12.00 4.79
CA GLN A 13 9.42 12.72 3.88
C GLN A 13 8.64 13.82 3.18
N ASP A 14 9.07 15.06 3.33
CA ASP A 14 8.32 16.23 2.87
C ASP A 14 8.40 16.46 1.35
N GLY A 15 9.32 15.78 0.66
CA GLY A 15 9.51 15.88 -0.79
C GLY A 15 10.66 15.01 -1.29
N PRO A 16 10.84 14.86 -2.62
CA PRO A 16 11.82 13.95 -3.20
C PRO A 16 13.27 14.27 -2.82
N GLU A 17 13.61 15.56 -2.69
CA GLU A 17 14.96 16.02 -2.33
C GLU A 17 15.17 16.11 -0.81
N GLN A 18 14.15 15.84 -0.01
CA GLN A 18 14.20 15.98 1.43
C GLN A 18 14.66 14.65 2.06
N LYS A 19 15.41 14.77 3.16
CA LYS A 19 15.78 13.60 3.95
C LYS A 19 14.58 13.07 4.71
N GLY A 20 14.24 11.81 4.49
CA GLY A 20 13.18 11.14 5.25
C GLY A 20 13.60 10.74 6.65
N ARG A 21 12.62 10.53 7.50
CA ARG A 21 12.76 10.11 8.90
C ARG A 21 11.60 9.21 9.31
N PHE A 22 11.77 8.45 10.38
CA PHE A 22 10.65 7.76 11.01
C PHE A 22 10.02 8.63 12.08
N GLU A 23 8.70 8.63 12.13
CA GLU A 23 7.90 9.23 13.21
C GLU A 23 6.97 8.17 13.82
N GLU A 24 6.71 8.26 15.12
CA GLU A 24 5.88 7.31 15.83
C GLU A 24 4.50 7.89 16.10
N TYR A 25 3.47 7.06 15.89
CA TYR A 25 2.07 7.37 16.12
C TYR A 25 1.41 6.23 16.89
N ALA A 26 0.58 6.57 17.86
CA ALA A 26 -0.32 5.62 18.49
C ALA A 26 -1.56 5.43 17.60
N ALA A 27 -1.98 4.18 17.42
CA ALA A 27 -3.19 3.83 16.72
C ALA A 27 -4.04 2.89 17.57
N ILE A 28 -5.35 3.07 17.49
CA ILE A 28 -6.33 2.14 18.05
C ILE A 28 -7.10 1.56 16.86
N ALA A 29 -7.10 0.25 16.72
CA ALA A 29 -7.70 -0.42 15.59
C ALA A 29 -8.53 -1.64 16.01
N ALA A 30 -9.69 -1.81 15.40
CA ALA A 30 -10.44 -3.05 15.53
C ALA A 30 -9.77 -4.16 14.68
N PRO A 31 -9.79 -5.42 15.10
CA PRO A 31 -9.15 -6.52 14.38
C PRO A 31 -9.68 -6.76 12.95
N ASP A 32 -10.91 -6.38 12.68
CA ASP A 32 -11.57 -6.48 11.38
C ASP A 32 -11.38 -5.25 10.48
N MET A 33 -10.78 -4.20 11.01
CA MET A 33 -10.38 -3.01 10.24
C MET A 33 -9.27 -3.37 9.25
N SER A 34 -9.33 -2.83 8.04
CA SER A 34 -8.22 -2.93 7.09
C SER A 34 -7.06 -2.02 7.51
N PHE A 35 -5.86 -2.32 7.00
CA PHE A 35 -4.67 -1.53 7.29
C PHE A 35 -4.80 -0.07 6.81
N LEU A 36 -5.48 0.16 5.68
CA LEU A 36 -5.72 1.51 5.17
C LEU A 36 -6.73 2.28 6.02
N GLU A 37 -7.80 1.62 6.49
CA GLU A 37 -8.75 2.25 7.42
C GLU A 37 -8.07 2.66 8.73
N MET A 38 -7.15 1.85 9.23
CA MET A 38 -6.35 2.22 10.40
C MET A 38 -5.49 3.46 10.13
N LEU A 39 -4.89 3.60 8.93
CA LEU A 39 -4.16 4.81 8.52
C LEU A 39 -5.09 6.01 8.37
N ASP A 40 -6.32 5.83 7.86
CA ASP A 40 -7.33 6.90 7.82
C ASP A 40 -7.64 7.41 9.23
N VAL A 41 -7.89 6.53 10.20
CA VAL A 41 -8.17 6.90 11.60
C VAL A 41 -6.99 7.67 12.23
N VAL A 42 -5.76 7.27 11.94
CA VAL A 42 -4.56 8.00 12.40
C VAL A 42 -4.51 9.39 11.77
N ASN A 43 -4.82 9.51 10.48
CA ASN A 43 -4.84 10.80 9.78
C ASN A 43 -5.94 11.72 10.32
N ASP A 44 -7.14 11.21 10.58
CA ASP A 44 -8.22 11.97 11.21
C ASP A 44 -7.75 12.57 12.55
N GLY A 45 -7.11 11.78 13.39
CA GLY A 45 -6.55 12.25 14.65
C GLY A 45 -5.41 13.29 14.49
N LEU A 46 -4.61 13.18 13.43
CA LEU A 46 -3.59 14.18 13.10
C LEU A 46 -4.22 15.50 12.66
N GLU A 47 -5.25 15.46 11.82
CA GLU A 47 -5.98 16.64 11.35
C GLU A 47 -6.71 17.35 12.49
N GLU A 48 -7.38 16.62 13.37
CA GLU A 48 -7.98 17.17 14.59
C GLU A 48 -6.95 17.87 15.48
N GLY A 49 -5.73 17.34 15.56
CA GLY A 49 -4.59 17.91 16.26
C GLY A 49 -3.87 19.03 15.47
N HIS A 50 -4.38 19.49 14.34
CA HIS A 50 -3.76 20.46 13.43
C HIS A 50 -2.34 20.06 12.99
N LYS A 51 -2.10 18.77 12.83
CA LYS A 51 -0.85 18.20 12.30
C LYS A 51 -1.02 17.77 10.84
N ILE A 52 0.10 17.66 10.14
CA ILE A 52 0.10 17.23 8.74
C ILE A 52 -0.17 15.71 8.67
N PRO A 53 -1.23 15.25 7.98
CA PRO A 53 -1.50 13.84 7.77
C PRO A 53 -0.36 13.11 7.09
N VAL A 54 -0.32 11.79 7.25
CA VAL A 54 0.57 10.91 6.50
C VAL A 54 0.03 10.78 5.07
N SER A 55 0.84 11.11 4.08
CA SER A 55 0.47 10.91 2.67
C SER A 55 0.66 9.45 2.28
N PHE A 56 -0.38 8.82 1.79
CA PHE A 56 -0.34 7.48 1.20
C PHE A 56 -1.33 7.36 0.04
N ASP A 57 -1.04 6.46 -0.90
CA ASP A 57 -1.90 6.21 -2.05
C ASP A 57 -2.91 5.11 -1.78
N SER A 58 -4.13 5.31 -2.23
CA SER A 58 -5.16 4.28 -2.30
C SER A 58 -6.16 4.65 -3.40
N ASP A 59 -6.76 3.63 -4.03
CA ASP A 59 -7.78 3.84 -5.06
C ASP A 59 -8.93 2.84 -4.89
N CYS A 60 -8.86 1.65 -5.48
CA CYS A 60 -9.98 0.70 -5.48
C CYS A 60 -10.38 0.20 -4.09
N ARG A 61 -9.45 0.07 -3.17
CA ARG A 61 -9.60 -0.57 -1.84
C ARG A 61 -10.16 -2.00 -1.88
N GLU A 62 -10.07 -2.66 -3.04
CA GLU A 62 -10.60 -4.01 -3.32
C GLU A 62 -9.53 -5.00 -3.77
N GLY A 63 -8.26 -4.65 -3.63
CA GLY A 63 -7.14 -5.52 -3.99
C GLY A 63 -6.88 -5.65 -5.49
N ILE A 64 -7.30 -4.70 -6.32
CA ILE A 64 -7.26 -4.79 -7.79
C ILE A 64 -6.20 -3.87 -8.39
N CYS A 65 -6.18 -2.57 -8.01
CA CYS A 65 -5.41 -1.55 -8.72
C CYS A 65 -3.91 -1.52 -8.38
N GLY A 66 -3.50 -2.05 -7.23
CA GLY A 66 -2.11 -2.02 -6.77
C GLY A 66 -1.57 -0.65 -6.36
N MET A 67 -2.42 0.38 -6.20
CA MET A 67 -1.99 1.74 -5.80
C MET A 67 -1.50 1.82 -4.35
N CYS A 68 -2.03 0.98 -3.47
CA CYS A 68 -1.72 0.98 -2.04
C CYS A 68 -0.44 0.21 -1.65
N GLY A 69 0.54 0.15 -2.54
CA GLY A 69 1.78 -0.57 -2.31
C GLY A 69 2.62 0.06 -1.19
N LEU A 70 2.84 -0.69 -0.11
CA LEU A 70 3.66 -0.28 1.05
C LEU A 70 4.60 -1.41 1.45
N VAL A 71 5.66 -1.06 2.19
CA VAL A 71 6.51 -2.03 2.88
C VAL A 71 6.17 -1.98 4.37
N ILE A 72 5.70 -3.09 4.91
CA ILE A 72 5.24 -3.21 6.30
C ILE A 72 6.12 -4.22 7.00
N ASN A 73 6.80 -3.79 8.07
CA ASN A 73 7.80 -4.59 8.80
C ASN A 73 8.86 -5.22 7.87
N GLY A 74 9.30 -4.48 6.85
CA GLY A 74 10.28 -4.92 5.87
C GLY A 74 9.76 -5.91 4.82
N VAL A 75 8.45 -6.20 4.82
CA VAL A 75 7.81 -7.12 3.86
C VAL A 75 6.87 -6.35 2.95
N PRO A 76 6.97 -6.50 1.61
CA PRO A 76 6.01 -5.89 0.68
C PRO A 76 4.58 -6.28 1.05
N HIS A 77 3.74 -5.28 1.29
CA HIS A 77 2.33 -5.39 1.67
C HIS A 77 2.04 -6.15 2.97
N GLY A 78 3.07 -6.41 3.80
CA GLY A 78 2.92 -7.02 5.12
C GLY A 78 2.89 -8.56 5.10
N PRO A 79 2.38 -9.19 6.17
CA PRO A 79 2.48 -10.63 6.38
C PRO A 79 1.57 -11.47 5.47
N GLY A 80 0.57 -10.87 4.83
CA GLY A 80 -0.33 -11.56 3.92
C GLY A 80 0.36 -11.95 2.61
N LYS A 81 0.23 -13.21 2.17
CA LYS A 81 0.81 -13.66 0.90
C LYS A 81 -0.11 -13.35 -0.26
N GLY A 82 0.45 -12.80 -1.36
CA GLY A 82 -0.30 -12.53 -2.60
C GLY A 82 -1.46 -11.56 -2.40
N THR A 83 -1.31 -10.59 -1.50
CA THR A 83 -2.33 -9.59 -1.20
C THR A 83 -1.79 -8.18 -1.38
N THR A 84 -2.66 -7.21 -1.23
CA THR A 84 -2.36 -5.78 -1.26
C THR A 84 -2.58 -5.18 0.12
N THR A 85 -2.06 -3.99 0.38
CA THR A 85 -2.20 -3.33 1.70
C THR A 85 -3.67 -3.08 2.06
N CYS A 86 -4.53 -2.77 1.10
CA CYS A 86 -5.96 -2.57 1.35
C CYS A 86 -6.71 -3.86 1.74
N GLN A 87 -6.12 -5.03 1.49
CA GLN A 87 -6.67 -6.33 1.88
C GLN A 87 -5.93 -6.95 3.07
N LEU A 88 -4.98 -6.24 3.65
CA LEU A 88 -4.36 -6.60 4.91
C LEU A 88 -5.24 -6.09 6.06
N TYR A 89 -5.58 -6.96 7.00
CA TYR A 89 -6.43 -6.63 8.14
C TYR A 89 -5.64 -6.60 9.43
N MET A 90 -6.08 -5.76 10.38
CA MET A 90 -5.37 -5.55 11.65
C MET A 90 -5.26 -6.82 12.50
N ARG A 91 -6.16 -7.79 12.34
CA ARG A 91 -6.06 -9.13 12.98
C ARG A 91 -4.81 -9.92 12.60
N SER A 92 -4.04 -9.46 11.60
CA SER A 92 -2.73 -10.05 11.24
C SER A 92 -1.60 -9.62 12.17
N PHE A 93 -1.88 -8.73 13.11
CA PHE A 93 -0.97 -8.20 14.11
C PHE A 93 -1.50 -8.49 15.51
N ALA A 94 -0.66 -8.32 16.53
CA ALA A 94 -1.03 -8.49 17.93
C ALA A 94 -1.21 -7.14 18.63
N ASP A 95 -2.05 -7.13 19.68
CA ASP A 95 -2.16 -5.98 20.58
C ASP A 95 -0.79 -5.64 21.20
N GLY A 96 -0.40 -4.38 21.18
CA GLY A 96 0.90 -3.90 21.63
C GLY A 96 2.02 -3.95 20.58
N ASP A 97 1.77 -4.43 19.36
CA ASP A 97 2.78 -4.47 18.31
C ASP A 97 3.28 -3.07 17.91
N THR A 98 4.55 -3.03 17.50
CA THR A 98 5.13 -1.90 16.76
C THR A 98 5.24 -2.26 15.30
N ILE A 99 4.55 -1.50 14.45
CA ILE A 99 4.50 -1.75 13.00
C ILE A 99 5.29 -0.66 12.28
N THR A 100 6.33 -1.05 11.55
CA THR A 100 7.11 -0.15 10.70
C THR A 100 6.48 -0.06 9.30
N ILE A 101 6.25 1.16 8.82
CA ILE A 101 5.62 1.44 7.53
C ILE A 101 6.56 2.31 6.70
N GLU A 102 6.89 1.83 5.52
CA GLU A 102 7.77 2.51 4.56
C GLU A 102 7.14 2.57 3.17
N PRO A 103 7.50 3.58 2.35
CA PRO A 103 7.10 3.59 0.95
C PRO A 103 7.73 2.40 0.20
N PHE A 104 7.09 1.98 -0.88
CA PHE A 104 7.62 0.96 -1.79
C PHE A 104 8.70 1.58 -2.68
N ARG A 105 9.78 2.08 -2.08
CA ARG A 105 10.83 2.85 -2.75
C ARG A 105 11.88 1.94 -3.38
N ALA A 106 12.23 2.28 -4.61
CA ALA A 106 13.35 1.75 -5.35
C ALA A 106 13.81 2.83 -6.34
N THR A 107 14.87 2.59 -7.09
CA THR A 107 15.30 3.55 -8.13
C THR A 107 14.17 3.84 -9.13
N ALA A 108 13.35 2.83 -9.45
CA ALA A 108 12.17 2.97 -10.32
C ALA A 108 10.96 3.64 -9.65
N PHE A 109 10.96 3.78 -8.33
CA PHE A 109 9.87 4.33 -7.53
C PHE A 109 10.41 5.38 -6.54
N PRO A 110 10.88 6.55 -7.03
CA PRO A 110 11.35 7.61 -6.15
C PRO A 110 10.19 8.13 -5.28
N VAL A 111 10.50 8.53 -4.04
CA VAL A 111 9.50 9.03 -3.12
C VAL A 111 9.07 10.43 -3.55
N ILE A 112 7.77 10.66 -3.68
CA ILE A 112 7.16 11.98 -3.88
C ILE A 112 6.99 12.66 -2.52
N ARG A 113 6.30 11.97 -1.60
CA ARG A 113 6.05 12.44 -0.23
C ARG A 113 5.65 11.27 0.66
N ASP A 114 6.17 11.20 1.87
CA ASP A 114 5.89 10.16 2.87
C ASP A 114 5.89 8.75 2.27
N LEU A 115 4.71 8.14 2.13
CA LEU A 115 4.51 6.79 1.60
C LEU A 115 4.15 6.77 0.11
N VAL A 116 3.99 7.94 -0.53
CA VAL A 116 3.67 8.08 -1.94
C VAL A 116 4.93 8.06 -2.80
N VAL A 117 4.94 7.24 -3.84
CA VAL A 117 6.05 7.10 -4.78
C VAL A 117 5.63 7.43 -6.22
N ASP A 118 6.59 7.87 -7.04
CA ASP A 118 6.37 8.07 -8.47
C ASP A 118 6.36 6.70 -9.18
N ARG A 119 5.24 6.38 -9.80
CA ARG A 119 5.01 5.15 -10.55
C ARG A 119 5.13 5.32 -12.06
N THR A 120 5.49 6.49 -12.55
CA THR A 120 5.49 6.81 -13.97
C THR A 120 6.27 5.79 -14.81
N ALA A 121 7.43 5.35 -14.34
CA ALA A 121 8.25 4.35 -15.05
C ALA A 121 7.53 3.01 -15.17
N PHE A 122 6.83 2.57 -14.12
CA PHE A 122 6.04 1.35 -14.12
C PHE A 122 4.80 1.47 -15.02
N ASP A 123 4.11 2.59 -14.96
CA ASP A 123 2.93 2.85 -15.79
C ASP A 123 3.28 2.88 -17.28
N GLN A 124 4.45 3.37 -17.64
CA GLN A 124 4.96 3.32 -19.02
C GLN A 124 5.18 1.87 -19.48
N ILE A 125 5.69 0.98 -18.62
CA ILE A 125 5.83 -0.45 -18.94
C ILE A 125 4.46 -1.09 -19.14
N VAL A 126 3.50 -0.78 -18.28
CA VAL A 126 2.11 -1.26 -18.41
C VAL A 126 1.48 -0.77 -19.72
N GLN A 127 1.65 0.51 -20.08
CA GLN A 127 1.16 1.08 -21.35
C GLN A 127 1.80 0.44 -22.58
N ALA A 128 3.06 0.04 -22.48
CA ALA A 128 3.77 -0.66 -23.56
C ALA A 128 3.33 -2.13 -23.74
N GLY A 129 2.41 -2.63 -22.91
CA GLY A 129 1.85 -3.97 -22.99
C GLY A 129 2.34 -4.94 -21.91
N GLY A 130 3.05 -4.45 -20.90
CA GLY A 130 3.53 -5.22 -19.76
C GLY A 130 2.46 -5.53 -18.72
N TYR A 131 1.26 -5.96 -19.13
CA TYR A 131 0.15 -6.27 -18.22
C TYR A 131 -0.49 -7.60 -18.55
N ASN A 132 -1.06 -8.23 -17.53
CA ASN A 132 -1.94 -9.39 -17.67
C ASN A 132 -3.39 -8.97 -17.45
N SER A 133 -4.31 -9.56 -18.21
CA SER A 133 -5.74 -9.36 -17.99
C SER A 133 -6.15 -9.93 -16.63
N VAL A 134 -6.93 -9.15 -15.87
CA VAL A 134 -7.52 -9.64 -14.62
C VAL A 134 -8.68 -10.59 -14.97
N ASN A 135 -8.67 -11.78 -14.40
CA ASN A 135 -9.82 -12.66 -14.47
C ASN A 135 -10.91 -12.18 -13.50
N THR A 136 -11.95 -11.59 -14.05
CA THR A 136 -13.08 -11.06 -13.26
C THR A 136 -14.09 -12.13 -12.84
N GLY A 137 -13.84 -13.40 -13.13
CA GLY A 137 -14.73 -14.52 -12.80
C GLY A 137 -15.97 -14.66 -13.70
N SER A 138 -16.29 -13.63 -14.49
CA SER A 138 -17.39 -13.63 -15.48
C SER A 138 -16.90 -13.77 -16.91
N ALA A 139 -15.59 -13.80 -17.12
CA ALA A 139 -15.03 -14.00 -18.44
C ALA A 139 -15.20 -15.45 -18.90
N PRO A 140 -15.47 -15.68 -20.19
CA PRO A 140 -15.22 -16.98 -20.76
C PRO A 140 -13.77 -17.33 -20.46
N ASP A 141 -13.50 -18.58 -20.23
CA ASP A 141 -12.23 -19.17 -19.83
C ASP A 141 -11.01 -18.21 -19.92
N ALA A 142 -10.24 -18.03 -18.86
CA ALA A 142 -9.13 -17.07 -18.80
C ALA A 142 -8.14 -17.16 -19.99
N ASN A 143 -8.18 -18.30 -20.70
CA ASN A 143 -7.40 -18.54 -21.91
C ASN A 143 -8.12 -18.17 -23.22
N ALA A 144 -9.35 -17.63 -23.17
CA ALA A 144 -10.11 -17.30 -24.37
C ALA A 144 -9.60 -16.03 -25.08
N VAL A 145 -8.83 -15.19 -24.36
CA VAL A 145 -8.15 -14.02 -24.93
C VAL A 145 -6.64 -14.24 -24.73
N LEU A 146 -6.07 -15.03 -25.58
CA LEU A 146 -4.61 -15.24 -25.60
C LEU A 146 -3.93 -13.98 -26.07
N VAL A 147 -2.96 -13.51 -25.30
CA VAL A 147 -1.95 -12.57 -25.82
C VAL A 147 -1.26 -13.23 -26.99
N SER A 148 -1.12 -12.55 -28.11
CA SER A 148 -0.42 -13.10 -29.26
C SER A 148 1.00 -13.52 -28.86
N LYS A 149 1.50 -14.62 -29.46
CA LYS A 149 2.83 -15.16 -29.15
C LYS A 149 3.93 -14.10 -29.26
N ASP A 150 3.83 -13.21 -30.24
CA ASP A 150 4.77 -12.14 -30.49
C ASP A 150 4.80 -11.11 -29.34
N ARG A 151 3.66 -10.85 -28.67
CA ARG A 151 3.59 -9.98 -27.48
C ARG A 151 4.01 -10.64 -26.18
N ALA A 152 4.01 -11.96 -26.13
CA ALA A 152 4.45 -12.71 -24.94
C ALA A 152 5.98 -12.89 -24.92
N GLU A 153 6.64 -12.67 -26.04
CA GLU A 153 8.09 -12.83 -26.22
C GLU A 153 8.85 -11.47 -26.23
N GLU A 154 8.16 -10.32 -26.20
CA GLU A 154 8.72 -8.98 -26.01
C GLU A 154 8.90 -8.64 -24.51
#